data_2785a07522bc5fc4bb5c1ee9188e9630
#
_entry.id   2785a07522bc5fc4bb5c1ee9188e9630
#
_cell.length_a   1.000
_cell.length_b   1.000
_cell.length_c   1.000
_cell.angle_alpha   90.00
_cell.angle_beta   90.00
_cell.angle_gamma   90.00
#
_symmetry.space_group_name_H-M   'P 1'
#
loop_
_entity.id
_entity.type
_entity.pdbx_description
1 polymer ?
#
loop_
_entity_poly.entity_id
_entity_poly.type
_entity_poly.pdbx_seq_one_letter_code
_entity_poly.pdbx_strand_id
1 'polypeptide(L)'
;MQQGVYYGWKVVAALFVMLTFTSGLAFYNMSVLMNALVSTGRYPVSIVSAGVALFFVASGSAGMIAAPFLQRYDPRWTLAFGGVLGALALLALGHAPNLLALYGALMLFGVGHACSALVPATTLVARWFSARRSVALSITSTGLSLGGILLTPVAASLITRLGLEASVPWLAAAWFLGIVPITALVVRGPRSGEEEPPLANAKSPSLRPDEGWVYAEALRSRFFLAVTGAWVLCMGAQVGGIAHLFNMAAVRVDTAAGASAVSAMATTSILGRFFGGWVITRMDTRRFALICLLLQACAMTTLAQAHSAPFVLGAALFFGATVGNLLMLQPLLLAEAFGVREYPRIYSFSQLLSTLGIALGPALLGILYDVTGGYSVPYLAAGVASLVAWIAVLGSGAAPDPRGPREVAHGV
;
A
#
# COMPACT_ATOMS: atom_id res chain seq x y z
N MET A 1 32.88 22.68 -5.95
CA MET A 1 31.49 22.58 -6.47
C MET A 1 30.63 21.91 -5.42
N GLN A 2 29.71 22.60 -4.81
CA GLN A 2 28.75 22.01 -3.88
C GLN A 2 27.95 20.97 -4.66
N GLN A 3 28.14 19.70 -4.32
CA GLN A 3 27.28 18.63 -4.82
C GLN A 3 25.88 18.87 -4.24
N GLY A 4 25.01 19.54 -5.01
CA GLY A 4 23.62 19.72 -4.63
C GLY A 4 22.97 18.36 -4.38
N VAL A 5 22.06 18.28 -3.41
CA VAL A 5 21.30 17.06 -3.10
C VAL A 5 20.69 16.53 -4.40
N TYR A 6 20.96 15.25 -4.70
CA TYR A 6 20.38 14.56 -5.86
C TYR A 6 18.87 14.77 -5.94
N TYR A 7 18.37 15.25 -7.09
CA TYR A 7 16.98 15.68 -7.22
C TYR A 7 15.97 14.57 -6.89
N GLY A 8 16.33 13.32 -7.14
CA GLY A 8 15.51 12.16 -6.78
C GLY A 8 15.06 12.16 -5.31
N TRP A 9 15.87 12.66 -4.37
CA TRP A 9 15.48 12.78 -2.96
C TRP A 9 14.40 13.85 -2.72
N LYS A 10 14.36 14.91 -3.51
CA LYS A 10 13.27 15.89 -3.46
C LYS A 10 11.96 15.26 -3.94
N VAL A 11 12.04 14.41 -4.98
CA VAL A 11 10.88 13.64 -5.47
C VAL A 11 10.41 12.64 -4.40
N VAL A 12 11.32 11.94 -3.72
CA VAL A 12 10.98 11.04 -2.61
C VAL A 12 10.26 11.78 -1.48
N ALA A 13 10.75 12.94 -1.07
CA ALA A 13 10.10 13.76 -0.05
C ALA A 13 8.70 14.23 -0.48
N ALA A 14 8.55 14.65 -1.73
CA ALA A 14 7.27 15.03 -2.31
C ALA A 14 6.28 13.85 -2.33
N LEU A 15 6.72 12.69 -2.77
CA LEU A 15 5.90 11.46 -2.78
C LEU A 15 5.54 10.97 -1.37
N PHE A 16 6.44 11.11 -0.40
CA PHE A 16 6.16 10.82 1.00
C PHE A 16 4.99 11.67 1.52
N VAL A 17 5.05 13.01 1.30
CA VAL A 17 3.97 13.92 1.71
C VAL A 17 2.68 13.57 0.97
N MET A 18 2.73 13.39 -0.34
CA MET A 18 1.58 13.01 -1.14
C MET A 18 0.92 11.72 -0.65
N LEU A 19 1.71 10.66 -0.40
CA LEU A 19 1.19 9.40 0.13
C LEU A 19 0.63 9.54 1.55
N THR A 20 1.12 10.48 2.35
CA THR A 20 0.52 10.81 3.65
C THR A 20 -0.90 11.32 3.47
N PHE A 21 -1.13 12.25 2.54
CA PHE A 21 -2.47 12.77 2.28
C PHE A 21 -3.39 11.73 1.63
N THR A 22 -2.91 11.00 0.62
CA THR A 22 -3.73 10.00 -0.07
C THR A 22 -4.14 8.84 0.84
N SER A 23 -3.25 8.31 1.64
CA SER A 23 -3.61 7.21 2.52
C SER A 23 -4.45 7.66 3.72
N GLY A 24 -4.10 8.80 4.31
CA GLY A 24 -4.79 9.32 5.50
C GLY A 24 -6.21 9.80 5.21
N LEU A 25 -6.46 10.41 4.05
CA LEU A 25 -7.77 10.95 3.68
C LEU A 25 -8.64 9.99 2.84
N ALA A 26 -8.05 8.93 2.26
CA ALA A 26 -8.82 7.91 1.55
C ALA A 26 -8.77 6.56 2.27
N PHE A 27 -7.65 5.83 2.18
CA PHE A 27 -7.58 4.45 2.64
C PHE A 27 -7.96 4.28 4.11
N TYR A 28 -7.32 5.01 5.02
CA TYR A 28 -7.62 4.92 6.45
C TYR A 28 -8.88 5.69 6.84
N ASN A 29 -9.17 6.80 6.16
CA ASN A 29 -10.35 7.61 6.45
C ASN A 29 -11.65 6.98 5.92
N MET A 30 -11.58 5.93 5.11
CA MET A 30 -12.76 5.29 4.54
C MET A 30 -13.71 4.75 5.63
N SER A 31 -13.19 4.23 6.73
CA SER A 31 -13.99 3.79 7.88
C SER A 31 -14.70 4.97 8.57
N VAL A 32 -14.03 6.11 8.68
CA VAL A 32 -14.61 7.34 9.27
C VAL A 32 -15.70 7.89 8.36
N LEU A 33 -15.45 7.97 7.05
CA LEU A 33 -16.45 8.40 6.07
C LEU A 33 -17.66 7.46 6.04
N MET A 34 -17.42 6.14 6.11
CA MET A 34 -18.49 5.15 6.20
C MET A 34 -19.38 5.40 7.41
N ASN A 35 -18.79 5.54 8.60
CA ASN A 35 -19.55 5.82 9.83
C ASN A 35 -20.30 7.15 9.73
N ALA A 36 -19.68 8.17 9.18
CA ALA A 36 -20.31 9.47 8.97
C ALA A 36 -21.51 9.41 8.02
N LEU A 37 -21.38 8.67 6.89
CA LEU A 37 -22.48 8.47 5.94
C LEU A 37 -23.64 7.69 6.55
N VAL A 38 -23.35 6.64 7.34
CA VAL A 38 -24.37 5.85 8.05
C VAL A 38 -25.08 6.72 9.10
N SER A 39 -24.33 7.54 9.85
CA SER A 39 -24.90 8.41 10.89
C SER A 39 -25.82 9.51 10.35
N THR A 40 -25.78 9.81 9.05
CA THR A 40 -26.78 10.71 8.42
C THR A 40 -28.20 10.13 8.42
N GLY A 41 -28.35 8.81 8.63
CA GLY A 41 -29.61 8.09 8.54
C GLY A 41 -30.19 7.94 7.12
N ARG A 42 -29.52 8.49 6.11
CA ARG A 42 -29.98 8.43 4.68
C ARG A 42 -29.74 7.06 4.06
N TYR A 43 -28.69 6.36 4.49
CA TYR A 43 -28.28 5.08 3.88
C TYR A 43 -27.99 4.03 4.95
N PRO A 44 -28.52 2.81 4.79
CA PRO A 44 -28.19 1.70 5.68
C PRO A 44 -26.72 1.28 5.52
N VAL A 45 -26.18 0.63 6.56
CA VAL A 45 -24.78 0.16 6.62
C VAL A 45 -24.41 -0.68 5.38
N SER A 46 -25.29 -1.56 4.94
CA SER A 46 -25.07 -2.44 3.78
C SER A 46 -24.82 -1.66 2.47
N ILE A 47 -25.58 -0.59 2.25
CA ILE A 47 -25.42 0.27 1.06
C ILE A 47 -24.11 1.04 1.11
N VAL A 48 -23.75 1.61 2.25
CA VAL A 48 -22.48 2.34 2.40
C VAL A 48 -21.29 1.38 2.28
N SER A 49 -21.38 0.19 2.87
CA SER A 49 -20.34 -0.85 2.75
C SER A 49 -20.13 -1.30 1.30
N ALA A 50 -21.23 -1.46 0.53
CA ALA A 50 -21.13 -1.76 -0.90
C ALA A 50 -20.44 -0.61 -1.67
N GLY A 51 -20.72 0.65 -1.31
CA GLY A 51 -20.03 1.82 -1.86
C GLY A 51 -18.52 1.82 -1.56
N VAL A 52 -18.13 1.47 -0.33
CA VAL A 52 -16.71 1.30 0.04
C VAL A 52 -16.05 0.19 -0.78
N ALA A 53 -16.74 -0.93 -0.99
CA ALA A 53 -16.23 -1.99 -1.88
C ALA A 53 -16.04 -1.47 -3.31
N LEU A 54 -16.98 -0.69 -3.84
CA LEU A 54 -16.87 -0.06 -5.16
C LEU A 54 -15.67 0.91 -5.24
N PHE A 55 -15.38 1.68 -4.17
CA PHE A 55 -14.18 2.50 -4.10
C PHE A 55 -12.91 1.66 -4.30
N PHE A 56 -12.77 0.55 -3.59
CA PHE A 56 -11.60 -0.32 -3.71
C PHE A 56 -11.52 -0.99 -5.09
N VAL A 57 -12.62 -1.47 -5.63
CA VAL A 57 -12.67 -2.05 -6.98
C VAL A 57 -12.30 -1.01 -8.04
N ALA A 58 -12.87 0.19 -7.96
CA ALA A 58 -12.54 1.30 -8.86
C ALA A 58 -11.06 1.69 -8.74
N SER A 59 -10.53 1.76 -7.53
CA SER A 59 -9.11 2.05 -7.28
C SER A 59 -8.20 1.00 -7.89
N GLY A 60 -8.47 -0.29 -7.67
CA GLY A 60 -7.69 -1.38 -8.25
C GLY A 60 -7.71 -1.37 -9.78
N SER A 61 -8.90 -1.23 -10.37
CA SER A 61 -9.09 -1.22 -11.82
C SER A 61 -8.47 0.01 -12.48
N ALA A 62 -8.64 1.20 -11.87
CA ALA A 62 -8.08 2.45 -12.39
C ALA A 62 -6.55 2.45 -12.40
N GLY A 63 -5.89 1.76 -11.44
CA GLY A 63 -4.45 1.56 -11.47
C GLY A 63 -3.96 0.90 -12.75
N MET A 64 -4.68 -0.12 -13.25
CA MET A 64 -4.36 -0.77 -14.52
C MET A 64 -4.58 0.15 -15.72
N ILE A 65 -5.67 0.93 -15.72
CA ILE A 65 -5.98 1.88 -16.80
C ILE A 65 -4.94 3.01 -16.82
N ALA A 66 -4.49 3.49 -15.67
CA ALA A 66 -3.50 4.54 -15.55
C ALA A 66 -2.08 4.09 -15.94
N ALA A 67 -1.76 2.80 -15.87
CA ALA A 67 -0.42 2.29 -16.12
C ALA A 67 0.15 2.65 -17.50
N PRO A 68 -0.56 2.54 -18.64
CA PRO A 68 -0.07 2.99 -19.94
C PRO A 68 0.22 4.49 -20.01
N PHE A 69 -0.56 5.31 -19.29
CA PHE A 69 -0.31 6.76 -19.21
C PHE A 69 0.97 7.06 -18.44
N LEU A 70 1.21 6.32 -17.35
CA LEU A 70 2.46 6.41 -16.58
C LEU A 70 3.69 6.03 -17.41
N GLN A 71 3.55 5.17 -18.43
CA GLN A 71 4.64 4.79 -19.33
C GLN A 71 4.92 5.87 -20.39
N ARG A 72 3.86 6.47 -20.96
CA ARG A 72 3.95 7.37 -22.11
C ARG A 72 4.17 8.83 -21.74
N TYR A 73 3.60 9.25 -20.62
CA TYR A 73 3.61 10.65 -20.19
C TYR A 73 4.41 10.84 -18.90
N ASP A 74 4.70 12.09 -18.56
CA ASP A 74 5.29 12.41 -17.26
C ASP A 74 4.28 12.04 -16.14
N PRO A 75 4.69 11.19 -15.18
CA PRO A 75 3.81 10.71 -14.11
C PRO A 75 3.13 11.82 -13.28
N ARG A 76 3.72 13.04 -13.25
CA ARG A 76 3.13 14.20 -12.56
C ARG A 76 1.70 14.49 -13.00
N TRP A 77 1.37 14.29 -14.29
CA TRP A 77 0.03 14.54 -14.80
C TRP A 77 -0.99 13.55 -14.28
N THR A 78 -0.62 12.28 -14.18
CA THR A 78 -1.47 11.24 -13.57
C THR A 78 -1.72 11.54 -12.10
N LEU A 79 -0.69 11.93 -11.34
CA LEU A 79 -0.80 12.30 -9.94
C LEU A 79 -1.66 13.53 -9.72
N ALA A 80 -1.45 14.60 -10.51
CA ALA A 80 -2.24 15.83 -10.44
C ALA A 80 -3.71 15.57 -10.81
N PHE A 81 -3.96 14.78 -11.85
CA PHE A 81 -5.31 14.34 -12.22
C PHE A 81 -6.00 13.61 -11.05
N GLY A 82 -5.32 12.66 -10.40
CA GLY A 82 -5.81 11.96 -9.22
C GLY A 82 -6.12 12.92 -8.06
N GLY A 83 -5.27 13.93 -7.85
CA GLY A 83 -5.49 14.97 -6.85
C GLY A 83 -6.74 15.82 -7.13
N VAL A 84 -6.95 16.25 -8.37
CA VAL A 84 -8.13 17.03 -8.77
C VAL A 84 -9.39 16.16 -8.69
N LEU A 85 -9.36 14.96 -9.29
CA LEU A 85 -10.51 14.07 -9.35
C LEU A 85 -10.96 13.62 -7.95
N GLY A 86 -10.00 13.29 -7.06
CA GLY A 86 -10.30 12.89 -5.69
C GLY A 86 -10.91 14.02 -4.86
N ALA A 87 -10.44 15.27 -5.04
CA ALA A 87 -11.05 16.44 -4.40
C ALA A 87 -12.49 16.67 -4.85
N LEU A 88 -12.76 16.61 -6.16
CA LEU A 88 -14.10 16.73 -6.72
C LEU A 88 -15.03 15.60 -6.26
N ALA A 89 -14.50 14.38 -6.20
CA ALA A 89 -15.26 13.22 -5.74
C ALA A 89 -15.61 13.33 -4.23
N LEU A 90 -14.69 13.83 -3.39
CA LEU A 90 -14.99 14.12 -1.99
C LEU A 90 -16.08 15.17 -1.86
N LEU A 91 -16.02 16.27 -2.62
CA LEU A 91 -17.07 17.29 -2.63
C LEU A 91 -18.43 16.70 -3.02
N ALA A 92 -18.46 15.87 -4.08
CA ALA A 92 -19.67 15.18 -4.52
C ALA A 92 -20.22 14.22 -3.45
N LEU A 93 -19.35 13.54 -2.71
CA LEU A 93 -19.73 12.59 -1.66
C LEU A 93 -20.50 13.27 -0.51
N GLY A 94 -20.08 14.48 -0.11
CA GLY A 94 -20.75 15.25 0.96
C GLY A 94 -22.18 15.68 0.61
N HIS A 95 -22.48 15.80 -0.68
CA HIS A 95 -23.76 16.29 -1.19
C HIS A 95 -24.54 15.24 -1.99
N ALA A 96 -24.20 13.95 -1.85
CA ALA A 96 -24.84 12.88 -2.63
C ALA A 96 -26.36 12.78 -2.33
N PRO A 97 -27.25 13.17 -3.28
CA PRO A 97 -28.68 13.21 -3.03
C PRO A 97 -29.35 11.85 -3.12
N ASN A 98 -28.73 10.91 -3.82
CA ASN A 98 -29.27 9.58 -4.07
C ASN A 98 -28.17 8.52 -4.17
N LEU A 99 -28.57 7.26 -4.26
CA LEU A 99 -27.67 6.11 -4.32
C LEU A 99 -26.69 6.14 -5.50
N LEU A 100 -27.15 6.58 -6.66
CA LEU A 100 -26.32 6.67 -7.86
C LEU A 100 -25.21 7.71 -7.68
N ALA A 101 -25.54 8.87 -7.10
CA ALA A 101 -24.57 9.91 -6.79
C ALA A 101 -23.55 9.45 -5.73
N LEU A 102 -24.01 8.72 -4.69
CA LEU A 102 -23.15 8.15 -3.66
C LEU A 102 -22.13 7.17 -4.25
N TYR A 103 -22.62 6.19 -5.04
CA TYR A 103 -21.75 5.18 -5.65
C TYR A 103 -20.83 5.78 -6.71
N GLY A 104 -21.36 6.72 -7.52
CA GLY A 104 -20.56 7.46 -8.49
C GLY A 104 -19.43 8.26 -7.84
N ALA A 105 -19.71 8.97 -6.75
CA ALA A 105 -18.70 9.72 -6.00
C ALA A 105 -17.65 8.79 -5.39
N LEU A 106 -18.04 7.66 -4.78
CA LEU A 106 -17.09 6.68 -4.22
C LEU A 106 -16.24 6.01 -5.31
N MET A 107 -16.79 5.68 -6.46
CA MET A 107 -16.02 5.16 -7.60
C MET A 107 -15.04 6.20 -8.14
N LEU A 108 -15.46 7.45 -8.34
CA LEU A 108 -14.57 8.54 -8.79
C LEU A 108 -13.48 8.81 -7.76
N PHE A 109 -13.80 8.75 -6.47
CA PHE A 109 -12.80 8.86 -5.40
C PHE A 109 -11.78 7.72 -5.46
N GLY A 110 -12.23 6.48 -5.73
CA GLY A 110 -11.36 5.33 -5.96
C GLY A 110 -10.41 5.52 -7.15
N VAL A 111 -10.91 6.05 -8.27
CA VAL A 111 -10.07 6.41 -9.44
C VAL A 111 -9.04 7.49 -9.07
N GLY A 112 -9.48 8.56 -8.40
CA GLY A 112 -8.59 9.63 -7.93
C GLY A 112 -7.49 9.11 -7.00
N HIS A 113 -7.87 8.22 -6.06
CA HIS A 113 -6.93 7.53 -5.18
C HIS A 113 -5.91 6.70 -5.95
N ALA A 114 -6.34 5.86 -6.91
CA ALA A 114 -5.43 5.03 -7.69
C ALA A 114 -4.39 5.83 -8.45
N CYS A 115 -4.81 6.95 -9.07
CA CYS A 115 -3.94 7.83 -9.83
C CYS A 115 -2.93 8.59 -8.97
N SER A 116 -3.16 8.73 -7.66
CA SER A 116 -2.28 9.45 -6.72
C SER A 116 -1.73 8.59 -5.59
N ALA A 117 -1.90 7.25 -5.64
CA ALA A 117 -1.46 6.34 -4.59
C ALA A 117 -0.11 5.67 -4.89
N LEU A 118 0.03 4.43 -4.41
CA LEU A 118 1.30 3.72 -4.35
C LEU A 118 1.87 3.37 -5.73
N VAL A 119 1.04 3.00 -6.73
CA VAL A 119 1.53 2.56 -8.05
C VAL A 119 2.31 3.65 -8.77
N PRO A 120 1.77 4.88 -9.00
CA PRO A 120 2.54 5.95 -9.63
C PRO A 120 3.74 6.39 -8.78
N ALA A 121 3.62 6.39 -7.45
CA ALA A 121 4.72 6.74 -6.56
C ALA A 121 5.90 5.76 -6.68
N THR A 122 5.64 4.45 -6.62
CA THR A 122 6.69 3.42 -6.77
C THR A 122 7.28 3.39 -8.17
N THR A 123 6.48 3.67 -9.20
CA THR A 123 6.96 3.83 -10.58
C THR A 123 7.97 4.96 -10.70
N LEU A 124 7.68 6.13 -10.09
CA LEU A 124 8.61 7.26 -10.07
C LEU A 124 9.89 6.93 -9.31
N VAL A 125 9.77 6.32 -8.13
CA VAL A 125 10.96 5.89 -7.36
C VAL A 125 11.80 4.91 -8.18
N ALA A 126 11.17 3.95 -8.89
CA ALA A 126 11.88 2.99 -9.73
C ALA A 126 12.62 3.64 -10.90
N ARG A 127 12.13 4.78 -11.42
CA ARG A 127 12.79 5.56 -12.48
C ARG A 127 13.95 6.41 -11.99
N TRP A 128 13.85 6.95 -10.77
CA TRP A 128 14.87 7.81 -10.17
C TRP A 128 16.01 7.03 -9.50
N PHE A 129 15.71 5.85 -8.96
CA PHE A 129 16.65 5.08 -8.13
C PHE A 129 16.82 3.66 -8.67
N SER A 130 18.06 3.28 -8.85
CA SER A 130 18.49 1.91 -9.13
C SER A 130 19.18 1.30 -7.90
N ALA A 131 20.24 1.93 -7.44
CA ALA A 131 21.09 1.43 -6.35
C ALA A 131 20.47 1.63 -4.96
N ARG A 132 19.73 2.73 -4.73
CA ARG A 132 19.09 3.06 -3.44
C ARG A 132 17.56 2.91 -3.47
N ARG A 133 17.03 2.14 -4.44
CA ARG A 133 15.58 1.97 -4.64
C ARG A 133 14.85 1.51 -3.38
N SER A 134 15.41 0.53 -2.64
CA SER A 134 14.82 0.01 -1.41
C SER A 134 14.68 1.08 -0.32
N VAL A 135 15.71 1.90 -0.14
CA VAL A 135 15.69 3.01 0.84
C VAL A 135 14.68 4.07 0.41
N ALA A 136 14.69 4.45 -0.87
CA ALA A 136 13.75 5.43 -1.41
C ALA A 136 12.29 4.95 -1.29
N LEU A 137 11.99 3.68 -1.60
CA LEU A 137 10.67 3.07 -1.42
C LEU A 137 10.26 2.99 0.05
N SER A 138 11.19 2.66 0.95
CA SER A 138 10.94 2.63 2.38
C SER A 138 10.50 4.01 2.91
N ILE A 139 11.26 5.06 2.58
CA ILE A 139 10.92 6.43 2.97
C ILE A 139 9.56 6.83 2.37
N THR A 140 9.39 6.66 1.07
CA THR A 140 8.15 7.03 0.36
C THR A 140 6.93 6.32 0.97
N SER A 141 7.02 5.01 1.19
CA SER A 141 5.89 4.21 1.72
C SER A 141 5.60 4.47 3.20
N THR A 142 6.53 5.03 3.96
CA THR A 142 6.28 5.44 5.36
C THR A 142 5.19 6.53 5.43
N GLY A 143 5.05 7.36 4.38
CA GLY A 143 3.95 8.31 4.25
C GLY A 143 2.58 7.66 4.39
N LEU A 144 2.40 6.41 3.90
CA LEU A 144 1.13 5.69 4.05
C LEU A 144 0.71 5.53 5.52
N SER A 145 1.63 5.10 6.39
CA SER A 145 1.32 4.94 7.83
C SER A 145 1.15 6.28 8.53
N LEU A 146 1.97 7.26 8.17
CA LEU A 146 1.88 8.60 8.76
C LEU A 146 0.51 9.24 8.47
N GLY A 147 -0.03 9.03 7.27
CA GLY A 147 -1.37 9.48 6.90
C GLY A 147 -2.45 8.94 7.82
N GLY A 148 -2.43 7.64 8.09
CA GLY A 148 -3.38 7.01 9.03
C GLY A 148 -3.25 7.55 10.46
N ILE A 149 -2.02 7.80 10.92
CA ILE A 149 -1.77 8.29 12.29
C ILE A 149 -2.14 9.76 12.45
N LEU A 150 -1.84 10.61 11.48
CA LEU A 150 -2.03 12.06 11.60
C LEU A 150 -3.37 12.54 11.05
N LEU A 151 -3.71 12.17 9.81
CA LEU A 151 -4.83 12.77 9.11
C LEU A 151 -6.16 12.11 9.41
N THR A 152 -6.19 10.80 9.70
CA THR A 152 -7.43 10.12 10.03
C THR A 152 -8.06 10.64 11.34
N PRO A 153 -7.33 10.83 12.45
CA PRO A 153 -7.90 11.45 13.66
C PRO A 153 -8.35 12.90 13.44
N VAL A 154 -7.60 13.66 12.63
CA VAL A 154 -7.99 15.05 12.28
C VAL A 154 -9.29 15.05 11.49
N ALA A 155 -9.42 14.18 10.47
CA ALA A 155 -10.64 14.04 9.69
C ALA A 155 -11.82 13.59 10.56
N ALA A 156 -11.63 12.61 11.44
CA ALA A 156 -12.65 12.13 12.37
C ALA A 156 -13.11 13.25 13.31
N SER A 157 -12.18 14.01 13.92
CA SER A 157 -12.49 15.15 14.78
C SER A 157 -13.26 16.24 14.03
N LEU A 158 -12.84 16.54 12.78
CA LEU A 158 -13.51 17.53 11.95
C LEU A 158 -14.96 17.13 11.65
N ILE A 159 -15.18 15.88 11.23
CA ILE A 159 -16.51 15.33 10.93
C ILE A 159 -17.39 15.29 12.21
N THR A 160 -16.83 14.92 13.35
CA THR A 160 -17.58 14.88 14.61
C THR A 160 -18.02 16.28 15.05
N ARG A 161 -17.21 17.31 14.83
CA ARG A 161 -17.51 18.69 15.26
C ARG A 161 -18.43 19.44 14.31
N LEU A 162 -18.24 19.28 13.00
CA LEU A 162 -18.92 20.08 11.98
C LEU A 162 -20.04 19.30 11.26
N GLY A 163 -20.08 17.98 11.41
CA GLY A 163 -20.86 17.10 10.55
C GLY A 163 -20.19 16.81 9.21
N LEU A 164 -20.71 15.83 8.48
CA LEU A 164 -20.12 15.38 7.23
C LEU A 164 -20.12 16.49 6.15
N GLU A 165 -21.28 17.11 5.89
CA GLU A 165 -21.44 18.08 4.80
C GLU A 165 -20.52 19.30 4.95
N ALA A 166 -20.39 19.86 6.17
CA ALA A 166 -19.51 21.01 6.42
C ALA A 166 -18.02 20.63 6.49
N SER A 167 -17.69 19.36 6.75
CA SER A 167 -16.30 18.87 6.81
C SER A 167 -15.71 18.57 5.44
N VAL A 168 -16.53 18.12 4.49
CA VAL A 168 -16.11 17.68 3.16
C VAL A 168 -15.31 18.73 2.39
N PRO A 169 -15.66 20.04 2.35
CA PRO A 169 -14.85 21.04 1.69
C PRO A 169 -13.42 21.14 2.25
N TRP A 170 -13.25 20.98 3.55
CA TRP A 170 -11.93 20.99 4.20
C TRP A 170 -11.12 19.74 3.87
N LEU A 171 -11.77 18.57 3.85
CA LEU A 171 -11.12 17.31 3.46
C LEU A 171 -10.71 17.34 1.98
N ALA A 172 -11.56 17.88 1.10
CA ALA A 172 -11.28 18.06 -0.32
C ALA A 172 -10.14 19.06 -0.55
N ALA A 173 -10.13 20.19 0.19
CA ALA A 173 -9.04 21.16 0.14
C ALA A 173 -7.72 20.54 0.63
N ALA A 174 -7.72 19.79 1.74
CA ALA A 174 -6.54 19.09 2.23
C ALA A 174 -6.02 18.05 1.22
N TRP A 175 -6.90 17.28 0.61
CA TRP A 175 -6.55 16.36 -0.48
C TRP A 175 -5.92 17.08 -1.66
N PHE A 176 -6.56 18.15 -2.15
CA PHE A 176 -6.07 18.92 -3.28
C PHE A 176 -4.70 19.55 -2.99
N LEU A 177 -4.58 20.26 -1.87
CA LEU A 177 -3.36 20.97 -1.48
C LEU A 177 -2.21 20.02 -1.13
N GLY A 178 -2.51 18.85 -0.57
CA GLY A 178 -1.53 17.83 -0.27
C GLY A 178 -1.00 17.07 -1.49
N ILE A 179 -1.68 17.15 -2.64
CA ILE A 179 -1.31 16.40 -3.84
C ILE A 179 -0.95 17.32 -5.00
N VAL A 180 -1.85 18.20 -5.44
CA VAL A 180 -1.73 18.91 -6.72
C VAL A 180 -0.56 19.88 -6.75
N PRO A 181 -0.38 20.81 -5.80
CA PRO A 181 0.76 21.74 -5.84
C PRO A 181 2.11 21.01 -5.74
N ILE A 182 2.17 19.99 -4.89
CA ILE A 182 3.40 19.20 -4.67
C ILE A 182 3.79 18.46 -5.96
N THR A 183 2.82 17.84 -6.62
CA THR A 183 3.06 17.12 -7.88
C THR A 183 3.40 18.07 -9.03
N ALA A 184 2.73 19.21 -9.12
CA ALA A 184 2.97 20.17 -10.19
C ALA A 184 4.35 20.85 -10.08
N LEU A 185 4.81 21.15 -8.86
CA LEU A 185 6.02 21.94 -8.63
C LEU A 185 7.28 21.11 -8.44
N VAL A 186 7.17 19.91 -7.81
CA VAL A 186 8.33 19.11 -7.38
C VAL A 186 8.44 17.80 -8.14
N VAL A 187 7.32 17.13 -8.40
CA VAL A 187 7.35 15.79 -8.98
C VAL A 187 7.56 15.86 -10.50
N ARG A 188 8.56 15.12 -10.98
CA ARG A 188 8.83 14.91 -12.41
C ARG A 188 9.62 13.63 -12.64
N GLY A 189 9.64 13.16 -13.86
CA GLY A 189 10.56 12.09 -14.27
C GLY A 189 12.02 12.58 -14.37
N PRO A 190 13.00 11.66 -14.33
CA PRO A 190 14.40 12.00 -14.55
C PRO A 190 14.61 12.51 -15.99
N ARG A 191 15.49 13.51 -16.15
CA ARG A 191 15.94 14.02 -17.46
C ARG A 191 17.24 13.31 -17.87
N SER A 192 17.57 13.35 -19.14
CA SER A 192 18.85 12.83 -19.63
C SER A 192 20.01 13.48 -18.89
N GLY A 193 20.89 12.67 -18.31
CA GLY A 193 22.03 13.12 -17.48
C GLY A 193 21.73 13.31 -15.99
N GLU A 194 20.50 13.07 -15.53
CA GLU A 194 20.13 13.06 -14.11
C GLU A 194 20.09 11.63 -13.55
N GLU A 195 21.13 10.84 -13.82
CA GLU A 195 21.22 9.48 -13.30
C GLU A 195 21.61 9.46 -11.82
N GLU A 196 21.19 8.42 -11.11
CA GLU A 196 21.59 8.23 -9.72
C GLU A 196 23.12 8.11 -9.63
N PRO A 197 23.80 8.86 -8.73
CA PRO A 197 25.24 8.75 -8.55
C PRO A 197 25.64 7.30 -8.24
N PRO A 198 26.64 6.73 -8.95
CA PRO A 198 27.03 5.35 -8.76
C PRO A 198 27.50 5.11 -7.32
N LEU A 199 27.04 4.00 -6.75
CA LEU A 199 27.56 3.48 -5.49
C LEU A 199 28.69 2.52 -5.78
N ALA A 200 29.80 2.65 -5.06
CA ALA A 200 30.99 1.78 -5.21
C ALA A 200 30.68 0.27 -5.07
N ASN A 201 29.53 -0.09 -4.48
CA ASN A 201 29.07 -1.47 -4.25
C ASN A 201 27.63 -1.71 -4.71
N ALA A 202 27.17 -1.09 -5.81
CA ALA A 202 25.82 -1.31 -6.32
C ALA A 202 25.66 -2.77 -6.78
N LYS A 203 24.73 -3.50 -6.15
CA LYS A 203 24.43 -4.91 -6.45
C LYS A 203 23.56 -5.08 -7.72
N SER A 204 22.95 -4.03 -8.22
CA SER A 204 22.07 -4.08 -9.40
C SER A 204 22.61 -3.20 -10.51
N PRO A 205 22.75 -3.72 -11.75
CA PRO A 205 23.07 -2.90 -12.90
C PRO A 205 21.97 -1.84 -13.11
N SER A 206 22.35 -0.63 -13.50
CA SER A 206 21.40 0.39 -13.91
C SER A 206 20.69 -0.08 -15.20
N LEU A 207 19.43 -0.51 -15.06
CA LEU A 207 18.60 -0.88 -16.21
C LEU A 207 18.22 0.37 -16.99
N ARG A 208 18.33 0.31 -18.32
CA ARG A 208 17.82 1.37 -19.19
C ARG A 208 16.29 1.40 -19.14
N PRO A 209 15.64 2.55 -19.44
CA PRO A 209 14.19 2.67 -19.41
C PRO A 209 13.45 1.71 -20.37
N ASP A 210 14.14 1.23 -21.41
CA ASP A 210 13.67 0.29 -22.42
C ASP A 210 13.97 -1.18 -22.08
N GLU A 211 14.78 -1.44 -21.06
CA GLU A 211 15.12 -2.79 -20.61
C GLU A 211 14.04 -3.35 -19.65
N GLY A 212 13.59 -4.57 -19.91
CA GLY A 212 12.64 -5.26 -19.06
C GLY A 212 11.70 -6.20 -19.81
N TRP A 213 10.96 -6.96 -19.04
CA TRP A 213 9.99 -7.92 -19.55
C TRP A 213 8.77 -7.24 -20.16
N VAL A 214 8.22 -7.86 -21.22
CA VAL A 214 6.90 -7.52 -21.75
C VAL A 214 5.83 -8.03 -20.79
N TYR A 215 4.77 -7.24 -20.59
CA TYR A 215 3.67 -7.53 -19.66
C TYR A 215 3.11 -8.95 -19.82
N ALA A 216 2.80 -9.37 -21.06
CA ALA A 216 2.22 -10.69 -21.32
C ALA A 216 3.16 -11.86 -20.95
N GLU A 217 4.46 -11.69 -21.08
CA GLU A 217 5.47 -12.68 -20.72
C GLU A 217 5.67 -12.72 -19.19
N ALA A 218 5.71 -11.54 -18.55
CA ALA A 218 5.85 -11.42 -17.10
C ALA A 218 4.70 -12.13 -16.37
N LEU A 219 3.45 -11.96 -16.84
CA LEU A 219 2.26 -12.57 -16.20
C LEU A 219 2.28 -14.10 -16.27
N ARG A 220 2.92 -14.68 -17.27
CA ARG A 220 3.04 -16.15 -17.44
C ARG A 220 4.18 -16.73 -16.63
N SER A 221 5.05 -15.91 -16.08
CA SER A 221 6.18 -16.39 -15.30
C SER A 221 5.73 -17.01 -13.98
N ARG A 222 6.35 -18.13 -13.60
CA ARG A 222 6.10 -18.77 -12.29
C ARG A 222 6.39 -17.82 -11.13
N PHE A 223 7.41 -16.96 -11.29
CA PHE A 223 7.78 -16.00 -10.29
C PHE A 223 6.68 -14.96 -10.06
N PHE A 224 6.11 -14.39 -11.13
CA PHE A 224 5.01 -13.42 -11.03
C PHE A 224 3.78 -14.03 -10.34
N LEU A 225 3.36 -15.23 -10.78
CA LEU A 225 2.18 -15.90 -10.24
C LEU A 225 2.36 -16.22 -8.75
N ALA A 226 3.54 -16.72 -8.37
CA ALA A 226 3.85 -17.05 -6.99
C ALA A 226 3.92 -15.80 -6.09
N VAL A 227 4.63 -14.75 -6.51
CA VAL A 227 4.72 -13.51 -5.74
C VAL A 227 3.36 -12.84 -5.63
N THR A 228 2.61 -12.72 -6.73
CA THR A 228 1.28 -12.10 -6.70
C THR A 228 0.29 -12.89 -5.84
N GLY A 229 0.23 -14.22 -6.00
CA GLY A 229 -0.62 -15.09 -5.18
C GLY A 229 -0.23 -15.03 -3.70
N ALA A 230 1.06 -15.01 -3.41
CA ALA A 230 1.55 -14.83 -2.05
C ALA A 230 1.11 -13.50 -1.45
N TRP A 231 1.16 -12.40 -2.22
CA TRP A 231 0.72 -11.10 -1.73
C TRP A 231 -0.80 -10.98 -1.54
N VAL A 232 -1.61 -11.66 -2.34
CA VAL A 232 -3.06 -11.79 -2.07
C VAL A 232 -3.31 -12.38 -0.68
N LEU A 233 -2.67 -13.51 -0.38
CA LEU A 233 -2.81 -14.19 0.92
C LEU A 233 -2.21 -13.37 2.06
N CYS A 234 -1.00 -12.88 1.88
CA CYS A 234 -0.27 -12.09 2.87
C CYS A 234 -1.00 -10.80 3.24
N MET A 235 -1.48 -10.04 2.24
CA MET A 235 -2.23 -8.81 2.48
C MET A 235 -3.60 -9.08 3.10
N GLY A 236 -4.26 -10.16 2.72
CA GLY A 236 -5.51 -10.60 3.37
C GLY A 236 -5.29 -10.89 4.86
N ALA A 237 -4.29 -11.69 5.19
CA ALA A 237 -3.90 -11.98 6.56
C ALA A 237 -3.52 -10.72 7.34
N GLN A 238 -2.71 -9.84 6.73
CA GLN A 238 -2.21 -8.63 7.35
C GLN A 238 -3.33 -7.64 7.64
N VAL A 239 -4.15 -7.28 6.63
CA VAL A 239 -5.21 -6.30 6.78
C VAL A 239 -6.36 -6.85 7.63
N GLY A 240 -6.67 -8.13 7.50
CA GLY A 240 -7.60 -8.82 8.41
C GLY A 240 -7.11 -8.77 9.85
N GLY A 241 -5.84 -9.10 10.09
CA GLY A 241 -5.24 -9.03 11.43
C GLY A 241 -5.26 -7.61 12.02
N ILE A 242 -4.93 -6.59 11.22
CA ILE A 242 -4.99 -5.17 11.65
C ILE A 242 -6.42 -4.77 12.02
N ALA A 243 -7.41 -5.10 11.18
CA ALA A 243 -8.80 -4.73 11.38
C ALA A 243 -9.39 -5.31 12.68
N HIS A 244 -8.99 -6.52 13.04
CA HIS A 244 -9.47 -7.20 14.23
C HIS A 244 -8.59 -7.02 15.48
N LEU A 245 -7.41 -6.40 15.37
CA LEU A 245 -6.43 -6.31 16.46
C LEU A 245 -7.00 -5.60 17.70
N PHE A 246 -7.68 -4.48 17.52
CA PHE A 246 -8.31 -3.75 18.62
C PHE A 246 -9.34 -4.62 19.34
N ASN A 247 -10.29 -5.17 18.59
CA ASN A 247 -11.38 -5.98 19.15
C ASN A 247 -10.86 -7.25 19.81
N MET A 248 -9.88 -7.92 19.23
CA MET A 248 -9.24 -9.10 19.80
C MET A 248 -8.65 -8.80 21.17
N ALA A 249 -7.87 -7.73 21.27
CA ALA A 249 -7.24 -7.32 22.53
C ALA A 249 -8.28 -6.80 23.54
N ALA A 250 -9.30 -6.05 23.09
CA ALA A 250 -10.36 -5.54 23.94
C ALA A 250 -11.21 -6.66 24.55
N VAL A 251 -11.55 -7.69 23.78
CA VAL A 251 -12.34 -8.83 24.26
C VAL A 251 -11.52 -9.73 25.20
N ARG A 252 -10.23 -9.89 24.95
CA ARG A 252 -9.37 -10.79 25.74
C ARG A 252 -8.82 -10.18 27.03
N VAL A 253 -8.65 -8.86 27.04
CA VAL A 253 -8.05 -8.13 28.15
C VAL A 253 -8.95 -6.96 28.54
N ASP A 254 -8.85 -5.84 27.83
CA ASP A 254 -9.65 -4.62 27.99
C ASP A 254 -9.45 -3.66 26.80
N THR A 255 -10.26 -2.59 26.77
CA THR A 255 -10.21 -1.56 25.72
C THR A 255 -8.90 -0.77 25.69
N ALA A 256 -8.22 -0.62 26.85
CA ALA A 256 -6.92 0.04 26.92
C ALA A 256 -5.82 -0.81 26.26
N ALA A 257 -5.85 -2.13 26.46
CA ALA A 257 -4.99 -3.08 25.76
C ALA A 257 -5.25 -3.05 24.25
N GLY A 258 -6.50 -2.91 23.80
CA GLY A 258 -6.86 -2.74 22.40
C GLY A 258 -6.18 -1.52 21.76
N ALA A 259 -6.34 -0.36 22.40
CA ALA A 259 -5.72 0.88 21.95
C ALA A 259 -4.18 0.80 21.93
N SER A 260 -3.60 0.24 23.01
CA SER A 260 -2.15 0.07 23.14
C SER A 260 -1.57 -0.87 22.07
N ALA A 261 -2.26 -1.99 21.77
CA ALA A 261 -1.83 -2.94 20.76
C ALA A 261 -1.79 -2.32 19.34
N VAL A 262 -2.83 -1.55 18.98
CA VAL A 262 -2.87 -0.85 17.69
C VAL A 262 -1.76 0.21 17.60
N SER A 263 -1.54 1.00 18.65
CA SER A 263 -0.49 2.01 18.69
C SER A 263 0.91 1.38 18.62
N ALA A 264 1.13 0.28 19.33
CA ALA A 264 2.38 -0.47 19.31
C ALA A 264 2.68 -1.04 17.92
N MET A 265 1.68 -1.66 17.30
CA MET A 265 1.77 -2.18 15.93
C MET A 265 2.11 -1.06 14.94
N ALA A 266 1.43 0.08 15.00
CA ALA A 266 1.67 1.20 14.10
C ALA A 266 3.10 1.77 14.27
N THR A 267 3.55 1.93 15.51
CA THR A 267 4.91 2.41 15.82
C THR A 267 5.99 1.49 15.25
N THR A 268 5.88 0.19 15.53
CA THR A 268 6.87 -0.78 15.02
C THR A 268 6.78 -0.99 13.52
N SER A 269 5.63 -0.76 12.89
CA SER A 269 5.50 -0.76 11.44
C SER A 269 6.35 0.33 10.77
N ILE A 270 6.40 1.52 11.36
CA ILE A 270 7.27 2.60 10.87
C ILE A 270 8.75 2.26 11.07
N LEU A 271 9.11 1.86 12.29
CA LEU A 271 10.50 1.50 12.61
C LEU A 271 10.98 0.32 11.76
N GLY A 272 10.12 -0.69 11.57
CA GLY A 272 10.39 -1.85 10.74
C GLY A 272 10.69 -1.50 9.29
N ARG A 273 10.01 -0.49 8.71
CA ARG A 273 10.28 -0.02 7.34
C ARG A 273 11.66 0.58 7.18
N PHE A 274 12.06 1.47 8.08
CA PHE A 274 13.39 2.07 8.03
C PHE A 274 14.48 1.02 8.18
N PHE A 275 14.32 0.12 9.16
CA PHE A 275 15.24 -0.99 9.36
C PHE A 275 15.29 -1.93 8.14
N GLY A 276 14.14 -2.31 7.58
CA GLY A 276 14.06 -3.15 6.41
C GLY A 276 14.65 -2.52 5.17
N GLY A 277 14.41 -1.23 4.92
CA GLY A 277 15.06 -0.49 3.84
C GLY A 277 16.59 -0.52 3.94
N TRP A 278 17.14 -0.45 5.15
CA TRP A 278 18.58 -0.58 5.40
C TRP A 278 19.08 -2.03 5.23
N VAL A 279 18.32 -3.03 5.71
CA VAL A 279 18.68 -4.45 5.58
C VAL A 279 18.79 -4.87 4.11
N ILE A 280 17.84 -4.46 3.26
CA ILE A 280 17.82 -4.82 1.84
C ILE A 280 19.04 -4.30 1.10
N THR A 281 19.68 -3.21 1.53
CA THR A 281 20.95 -2.77 0.94
C THR A 281 22.09 -3.77 1.12
N ARG A 282 21.96 -4.70 2.08
CA ARG A 282 22.98 -5.69 2.46
C ARG A 282 22.63 -7.11 2.12
N MET A 283 21.34 -7.41 1.93
CA MET A 283 20.90 -8.76 1.59
C MET A 283 19.97 -8.74 0.36
N ASP A 284 19.76 -9.90 -0.21
CA ASP A 284 18.87 -10.12 -1.35
C ASP A 284 17.40 -9.86 -0.96
N THR A 285 16.68 -9.10 -1.79
CA THR A 285 15.29 -8.69 -1.54
C THR A 285 14.36 -9.89 -1.36
N ARG A 286 14.55 -10.96 -2.13
CA ARG A 286 13.74 -12.17 -2.03
C ARG A 286 13.98 -12.89 -0.70
N ARG A 287 15.23 -12.99 -0.24
CA ARG A 287 15.56 -13.58 1.07
C ARG A 287 14.93 -12.77 2.20
N PHE A 288 14.97 -11.44 2.11
CA PHE A 288 14.33 -10.59 3.10
C PHE A 288 12.80 -10.72 3.08
N ALA A 289 12.18 -10.84 1.90
CA ALA A 289 10.74 -11.11 1.77
C ALA A 289 10.34 -12.44 2.41
N LEU A 290 11.11 -13.51 2.19
CA LEU A 290 10.90 -14.81 2.83
C LEU A 290 10.99 -14.71 4.36
N ILE A 291 11.97 -13.97 4.90
CA ILE A 291 12.08 -13.72 6.34
C ILE A 291 10.83 -12.98 6.84
N CYS A 292 10.42 -11.89 6.19
CA CYS A 292 9.25 -11.11 6.62
C CYS A 292 7.94 -11.91 6.55
N LEU A 293 7.73 -12.74 5.52
CA LEU A 293 6.56 -13.60 5.41
C LEU A 293 6.50 -14.65 6.53
N LEU A 294 7.65 -15.26 6.83
CA LEU A 294 7.74 -16.24 7.93
C LEU A 294 7.51 -15.56 9.29
N LEU A 295 8.13 -14.40 9.51
CA LEU A 295 7.91 -13.62 10.73
C LEU A 295 6.45 -13.18 10.88
N GLN A 296 5.76 -12.82 9.78
CA GLN A 296 4.32 -12.52 9.83
C GLN A 296 3.49 -13.76 10.21
N ALA A 297 3.79 -14.93 9.66
CA ALA A 297 3.13 -16.18 10.05
C ALA A 297 3.32 -16.46 11.55
N CYS A 298 4.54 -16.30 12.07
CA CYS A 298 4.83 -16.45 13.50
C CYS A 298 4.09 -15.38 14.34
N ALA A 299 4.06 -14.12 13.89
CA ALA A 299 3.38 -13.03 14.61
C ALA A 299 1.86 -13.27 14.70
N MET A 300 1.22 -13.71 13.61
CA MET A 300 -0.19 -14.09 13.60
C MET A 300 -0.49 -15.25 14.55
N THR A 301 0.36 -16.28 14.55
CA THR A 301 0.25 -17.40 15.47
C THR A 301 0.44 -16.99 16.93
N THR A 302 1.34 -16.06 17.19
CA THR A 302 1.55 -15.48 18.53
C THR A 302 0.33 -14.68 18.97
N LEU A 303 -0.26 -13.85 18.10
CA LEU A 303 -1.51 -13.13 18.39
C LEU A 303 -2.68 -14.10 18.65
N ALA A 304 -2.73 -15.23 17.95
CA ALA A 304 -3.77 -16.26 18.19
C ALA A 304 -3.76 -16.79 19.64
N GLN A 305 -2.60 -16.84 20.27
CA GLN A 305 -2.40 -17.38 21.62
C GLN A 305 -2.26 -16.30 22.71
N ALA A 306 -2.29 -15.02 22.35
CA ALA A 306 -2.12 -13.93 23.29
C ALA A 306 -3.38 -13.69 24.12
N HIS A 307 -3.33 -13.95 25.44
CA HIS A 307 -4.45 -13.82 26.37
C HIS A 307 -4.16 -12.86 27.54
N SER A 308 -2.95 -12.31 27.66
CA SER A 308 -2.59 -11.34 28.71
C SER A 308 -2.10 -10.03 28.07
N ALA A 309 -2.27 -8.90 28.76
CA ALA A 309 -1.92 -7.59 28.26
C ALA A 309 -0.44 -7.50 27.79
N PRO A 310 0.58 -7.95 28.55
CA PRO A 310 1.96 -7.93 28.10
C PRO A 310 2.20 -8.79 26.85
N PHE A 311 1.53 -9.94 26.77
CA PHE A 311 1.69 -10.85 25.63
C PHE A 311 1.01 -10.31 24.37
N VAL A 312 -0.19 -9.71 24.48
CA VAL A 312 -0.87 -9.02 23.39
C VAL A 312 -0.01 -7.87 22.87
N LEU A 313 0.56 -7.06 23.77
CA LEU A 313 1.43 -5.94 23.39
C LEU A 313 2.71 -6.42 22.69
N GLY A 314 3.39 -7.43 23.21
CA GLY A 314 4.58 -8.02 22.59
C GLY A 314 4.27 -8.62 21.21
N ALA A 315 3.16 -9.34 21.06
CA ALA A 315 2.72 -9.89 19.78
C ALA A 315 2.35 -8.79 18.77
N ALA A 316 1.72 -7.70 19.22
CA ALA A 316 1.39 -6.55 18.37
C ALA A 316 2.65 -5.80 17.90
N LEU A 317 3.65 -5.60 18.76
CA LEU A 317 4.97 -5.07 18.39
C LEU A 317 5.65 -5.94 17.33
N PHE A 318 5.64 -7.25 17.53
CA PHE A 318 6.21 -8.22 16.58
C PHE A 318 5.48 -8.20 15.24
N PHE A 319 4.15 -8.18 15.25
CA PHE A 319 3.34 -8.07 14.03
C PHE A 319 3.63 -6.77 13.29
N GLY A 320 3.66 -5.63 13.97
CA GLY A 320 3.94 -4.33 13.39
C GLY A 320 5.27 -4.28 12.65
N ALA A 321 6.31 -4.91 13.17
CA ALA A 321 7.62 -4.96 12.52
C ALA A 321 7.58 -5.61 11.12
N THR A 322 6.65 -6.54 10.87
CA THR A 322 6.47 -7.19 9.56
C THR A 322 5.59 -6.37 8.62
N VAL A 323 4.54 -5.72 9.15
CA VAL A 323 3.55 -4.93 8.38
C VAL A 323 4.22 -3.88 7.51
N GLY A 324 5.15 -3.12 8.08
CA GLY A 324 5.84 -2.06 7.37
C GLY A 324 6.65 -2.55 6.17
N ASN A 325 7.32 -3.66 6.32
CA ASN A 325 8.23 -4.19 5.31
C ASN A 325 7.49 -4.82 4.12
N LEU A 326 6.46 -5.61 4.39
CA LEU A 326 5.74 -6.33 3.33
C LEU A 326 5.06 -5.41 2.31
N LEU A 327 4.63 -4.21 2.71
CA LEU A 327 4.07 -3.22 1.79
C LEU A 327 5.09 -2.71 0.74
N MET A 328 6.38 -2.63 1.09
CA MET A 328 7.40 -2.17 0.14
C MET A 328 8.03 -3.31 -0.66
N LEU A 329 7.95 -4.55 -0.19
CA LEU A 329 8.64 -5.68 -0.79
C LEU A 329 8.00 -6.14 -2.11
N GLN A 330 6.68 -6.08 -2.24
CA GLN A 330 6.01 -6.44 -3.50
C GLN A 330 6.48 -5.60 -4.69
N PRO A 331 6.36 -4.26 -4.65
CA PRO A 331 6.84 -3.43 -5.75
C PRO A 331 8.34 -3.59 -6.00
N LEU A 332 9.13 -3.79 -4.97
CA LEU A 332 10.58 -3.97 -5.10
C LEU A 332 10.93 -5.28 -5.79
N LEU A 333 10.34 -6.41 -5.36
CA LEU A 333 10.54 -7.71 -5.99
C LEU A 333 10.15 -7.72 -7.46
N LEU A 334 9.01 -7.10 -7.80
CA LEU A 334 8.56 -7.04 -9.19
C LEU A 334 9.44 -6.13 -10.04
N ALA A 335 9.92 -5.01 -9.49
CA ALA A 335 10.83 -4.12 -10.20
C ALA A 335 12.22 -4.76 -10.43
N GLU A 336 12.73 -5.53 -9.47
CA GLU A 336 14.00 -6.24 -9.59
C GLU A 336 13.92 -7.45 -10.53
N ALA A 337 12.76 -8.14 -10.57
CA ALA A 337 12.59 -9.33 -11.40
C ALA A 337 12.24 -9.02 -12.86
N PHE A 338 11.46 -7.97 -13.12
CA PHE A 338 10.91 -7.70 -14.46
C PHE A 338 11.44 -6.42 -15.10
N GLY A 339 12.32 -5.68 -14.42
CA GLY A 339 12.85 -4.42 -14.93
C GLY A 339 11.83 -3.29 -14.87
N VAL A 340 12.09 -2.21 -15.61
CA VAL A 340 11.31 -0.97 -15.52
C VAL A 340 10.42 -0.68 -16.75
N ARG A 341 10.64 -1.39 -17.85
CA ARG A 341 9.98 -1.17 -19.15
C ARG A 341 8.45 -1.14 -19.05
N GLU A 342 7.81 -2.21 -18.60
CA GLU A 342 6.37 -2.32 -18.41
C GLU A 342 5.98 -2.51 -16.93
N TYR A 343 6.86 -2.12 -16.01
CA TYR A 343 6.66 -2.23 -14.58
C TYR A 343 5.31 -1.66 -14.08
N PRO A 344 4.84 -0.47 -14.54
CA PRO A 344 3.55 0.05 -14.09
C PRO A 344 2.38 -0.89 -14.37
N ARG A 345 2.37 -1.56 -15.54
CA ARG A 345 1.31 -2.51 -15.89
C ARG A 345 1.41 -3.80 -15.08
N ILE A 346 2.64 -4.33 -14.95
CA ILE A 346 2.91 -5.57 -14.20
C ILE A 346 2.53 -5.37 -12.73
N TYR A 347 2.99 -4.28 -12.12
CA TYR A 347 2.70 -4.00 -10.73
C TYR A 347 1.22 -3.64 -10.49
N SER A 348 0.59 -2.86 -11.37
CA SER A 348 -0.84 -2.53 -11.23
C SER A 348 -1.73 -3.77 -11.25
N PHE A 349 -1.43 -4.75 -12.11
CA PHE A 349 -2.20 -6.00 -12.13
C PHE A 349 -1.97 -6.82 -10.85
N SER A 350 -0.73 -6.93 -10.40
CA SER A 350 -0.41 -7.59 -9.13
C SER A 350 -1.09 -6.89 -7.95
N GLN A 351 -1.11 -5.57 -7.94
CA GLN A 351 -1.78 -4.76 -6.91
C GLN A 351 -3.30 -4.92 -6.93
N LEU A 352 -3.92 -4.97 -8.13
CA LEU A 352 -5.36 -5.25 -8.27
C LEU A 352 -5.73 -6.58 -7.60
N LEU A 353 -4.96 -7.63 -7.89
CA LEU A 353 -5.19 -8.94 -7.26
C LEU A 353 -4.95 -8.89 -5.74
N SER A 354 -3.90 -8.20 -5.28
CA SER A 354 -3.65 -8.04 -3.84
C SER A 354 -4.77 -7.27 -3.12
N THR A 355 -5.47 -6.37 -3.83
CA THR A 355 -6.63 -5.64 -3.30
C THR A 355 -7.79 -6.59 -2.97
N LEU A 356 -7.92 -7.71 -3.68
CA LEU A 356 -8.91 -8.76 -3.32
C LEU A 356 -8.59 -9.35 -1.95
N GLY A 357 -7.31 -9.63 -1.67
CA GLY A 357 -6.87 -10.05 -0.34
C GLY A 357 -7.20 -9.02 0.74
N ILE A 358 -6.86 -7.74 0.48
CA ILE A 358 -7.15 -6.62 1.38
C ILE A 358 -8.65 -6.51 1.70
N ALA A 359 -9.50 -6.64 0.69
CA ALA A 359 -10.95 -6.53 0.86
C ALA A 359 -11.57 -7.74 1.57
N LEU A 360 -11.11 -8.95 1.26
CA LEU A 360 -11.66 -10.19 1.79
C LEU A 360 -11.09 -10.55 3.17
N GLY A 361 -9.87 -10.13 3.49
CA GLY A 361 -9.18 -10.50 4.74
C GLY A 361 -9.99 -10.22 6.00
N PRO A 362 -10.43 -8.98 6.25
CA PRO A 362 -11.24 -8.66 7.42
C PRO A 362 -12.55 -9.46 7.48
N ALA A 363 -13.23 -9.61 6.34
CA ALA A 363 -14.49 -10.34 6.27
C ALA A 363 -14.30 -11.83 6.59
N LEU A 364 -13.27 -12.48 6.07
CA LEU A 364 -12.96 -13.87 6.34
C LEU A 364 -12.60 -14.10 7.82
N LEU A 365 -11.82 -13.22 8.43
CA LEU A 365 -11.50 -13.31 9.85
C LEU A 365 -12.75 -13.08 10.72
N GLY A 366 -13.64 -12.17 10.31
CA GLY A 366 -14.92 -11.96 10.98
C GLY A 366 -15.83 -13.17 10.93
N ILE A 367 -16.01 -13.79 9.76
CA ILE A 367 -16.79 -15.03 9.60
C ILE A 367 -16.21 -16.16 10.46
N LEU A 368 -14.88 -16.33 10.45
CA LEU A 368 -14.23 -17.33 11.29
C LEU A 368 -14.44 -17.06 12.78
N TYR A 369 -14.44 -15.78 13.21
CA TYR A 369 -14.76 -15.41 14.57
C TYR A 369 -16.20 -15.81 14.95
N ASP A 370 -17.17 -15.48 14.10
CA ASP A 370 -18.58 -15.79 14.34
C ASP A 370 -18.84 -17.29 14.45
N VAL A 371 -18.18 -18.09 13.60
CA VAL A 371 -18.32 -19.56 13.59
C VAL A 371 -17.62 -20.21 14.78
N THR A 372 -16.46 -19.68 15.21
CA THR A 372 -15.62 -20.33 16.24
C THR A 372 -15.77 -19.71 17.63
N GLY A 373 -16.46 -18.58 17.75
CA GLY A 373 -16.71 -17.89 19.02
C GLY A 373 -15.47 -17.24 19.64
N GLY A 374 -14.38 -17.03 18.85
CA GLY A 374 -13.15 -16.45 19.39
C GLY A 374 -12.11 -16.09 18.33
N TYR A 375 -11.08 -15.33 18.75
CA TYR A 375 -10.03 -14.82 17.86
C TYR A 375 -8.87 -15.80 17.60
N SER A 376 -8.79 -16.94 18.30
CA SER A 376 -7.68 -17.88 18.13
C SER A 376 -7.65 -18.48 16.73
N VAL A 377 -8.79 -19.01 16.24
CA VAL A 377 -8.89 -19.61 14.90
C VAL A 377 -8.70 -18.57 13.79
N PRO A 378 -9.32 -17.38 13.80
CA PRO A 378 -9.06 -16.33 12.82
C PRO A 378 -7.57 -16.00 12.66
N TYR A 379 -6.87 -15.75 13.76
CA TYR A 379 -5.44 -15.44 13.70
C TYR A 379 -4.55 -16.61 13.30
N LEU A 380 -4.90 -17.84 13.69
CA LEU A 380 -4.23 -19.05 13.18
C LEU A 380 -4.41 -19.20 11.68
N ALA A 381 -5.63 -19.00 11.16
CA ALA A 381 -5.90 -19.02 9.72
C ALA A 381 -5.10 -17.96 8.97
N ALA A 382 -4.97 -16.73 9.52
CA ALA A 382 -4.11 -15.70 8.98
C ALA A 382 -2.62 -16.10 9.01
N GLY A 383 -2.17 -16.79 10.05
CA GLY A 383 -0.83 -17.37 10.15
C GLY A 383 -0.58 -18.43 9.08
N VAL A 384 -1.53 -19.36 8.87
CA VAL A 384 -1.47 -20.36 7.81
C VAL A 384 -1.45 -19.72 6.43
N ALA A 385 -2.28 -18.71 6.16
CA ALA A 385 -2.28 -17.99 4.90
C ALA A 385 -0.90 -17.31 4.63
N SER A 386 -0.29 -16.74 5.65
CA SER A 386 1.06 -16.15 5.56
C SER A 386 2.15 -17.22 5.32
N LEU A 387 2.01 -18.43 5.92
CA LEU A 387 2.90 -19.55 5.69
C LEU A 387 2.76 -20.10 4.27
N VAL A 388 1.53 -20.22 3.74
CA VAL A 388 1.29 -20.61 2.34
C VAL A 388 1.91 -19.59 1.39
N ALA A 389 1.78 -18.28 1.70
CA ALA A 389 2.46 -17.21 0.94
C ALA A 389 3.99 -17.39 0.96
N TRP A 390 4.56 -17.73 2.10
CA TRP A 390 5.99 -18.03 2.23
C TRP A 390 6.42 -19.21 1.36
N ILE A 391 5.67 -20.32 1.40
CA ILE A 391 5.92 -21.52 0.57
C ILE A 391 5.83 -21.16 -0.92
N ALA A 392 4.84 -20.36 -1.33
CA ALA A 392 4.68 -19.95 -2.72
C ALA A 392 5.89 -19.14 -3.22
N VAL A 393 6.38 -18.16 -2.44
CA VAL A 393 7.58 -17.40 -2.78
C VAL A 393 8.83 -18.27 -2.74
N LEU A 394 8.94 -19.21 -1.81
CA LEU A 394 10.05 -20.16 -1.75
C LEU A 394 10.10 -21.04 -3.01
N GLY A 395 8.94 -21.54 -3.43
CA GLY A 395 8.79 -22.44 -4.60
C GLY A 395 8.84 -21.71 -5.95
N SER A 396 8.84 -20.36 -5.98
CA SER A 396 8.89 -19.59 -7.23
C SER A 396 10.22 -19.73 -7.99
N GLY A 397 11.26 -20.25 -7.36
CA GLY A 397 12.61 -20.29 -7.92
C GLY A 397 13.36 -18.96 -7.74
N ALA A 398 14.48 -18.82 -8.45
CA ALA A 398 15.22 -17.55 -8.49
C ALA A 398 14.41 -16.47 -9.24
N ALA A 399 14.64 -15.20 -8.88
CA ALA A 399 14.09 -14.09 -9.65
C ALA A 399 14.62 -14.16 -11.09
N PRO A 400 13.77 -13.94 -12.10
CA PRO A 400 14.19 -13.92 -13.48
C PRO A 400 15.18 -12.76 -13.75
N ASP A 401 15.96 -12.88 -14.85
CA ASP A 401 16.84 -11.79 -15.26
C ASP A 401 15.98 -10.57 -15.66
N PRO A 402 16.21 -9.40 -15.05
CA PRO A 402 15.39 -8.22 -15.33
C PRO A 402 15.49 -7.70 -16.78
N ARG A 403 16.48 -8.14 -17.56
CA ARG A 403 16.61 -7.78 -18.98
C ARG A 403 15.58 -8.47 -19.88
N GLY A 404 14.99 -9.57 -19.41
CA GLY A 404 14.01 -10.36 -20.16
C GLY A 404 14.61 -11.50 -20.96
N PRO A 405 13.77 -12.46 -21.43
CA PRO A 405 14.23 -13.68 -22.10
C PRO A 405 14.83 -13.45 -23.50
N ARG A 406 14.61 -12.29 -24.13
CA ARG A 406 15.08 -12.01 -25.51
C ARG A 406 16.49 -11.45 -25.61
N GLU A 407 17.02 -10.83 -24.57
CA GLU A 407 18.38 -10.27 -24.60
C GLU A 407 19.46 -11.27 -24.19
N VAL A 408 19.11 -12.34 -23.49
CA VAL A 408 20.06 -13.43 -23.19
C VAL A 408 20.45 -14.24 -24.45
N ALA A 409 19.60 -14.22 -25.48
CA ALA A 409 19.85 -14.98 -26.74
C ALA A 409 20.76 -14.27 -27.75
N HIS A 410 21.09 -13.00 -27.56
CA HIS A 410 21.93 -12.21 -28.49
C HIS A 410 23.32 -11.82 -27.91
N GLY A 411 23.67 -12.35 -26.75
CA GLY A 411 24.94 -12.10 -26.05
C GLY A 411 25.95 -13.26 -26.13
N VAL A 412 25.88 -14.09 -27.20
CA VAL A 412 26.89 -15.12 -27.51
C VAL A 412 27.48 -14.86 -28.90
#